data_405b87e49ef85b625e098b1a41283dff
#
_entry.id   405b87e49ef85b625e098b1a41283dff
#
_cell.length_a   1.000
_cell.length_b   1.000
_cell.length_c   1.000
_cell.angle_alpha   90.00
_cell.angle_beta   90.00
_cell.angle_gamma   90.00
#
_symmetry.space_group_name_H-M   'P 1'
#
loop_
_entity.id
_entity.type
_entity.pdbx_description
1 polymer ?
#
loop_
_entity_poly.entity_id
_entity_poly.type
_entity_poly.pdbx_seq_one_letter_code
_entity_poly.pdbx_strand_id
1 'polypeptide(L)'
;MSISNDESGELCTTDNPEADTIDGENYGALKVLCEQTLLSKIPDALILRPGLIVGPHDITDRFTWWPLRVGMIERLQGTMMAPGDAMSTEWEFIDVRDLADFALLLLNKKKSGIYNVNGERIPLVEIIKESESYFNHSTKVQWTQDDVLLSKNAQPWNEIPLWIPESESSLKGFHRTNTTKAKSAGLIIRPLKNTIHDTLDWALDRPSTYKLKAGYSEQREYEFIT
;
A
#
# COMPACT_ATOMS: atom_id res chain seq x y z
N MET A 1 -20.68 -13.46 -4.84
CA MET A 1 -20.51 -13.66 -3.39
C MET A 1 -19.72 -12.48 -2.87
N SER A 2 -20.18 -11.76 -1.85
CA SER A 2 -19.36 -10.74 -1.20
C SER A 2 -18.26 -11.49 -0.43
N ILE A 3 -17.00 -11.32 -0.86
CA ILE A 3 -15.87 -11.80 -0.09
C ILE A 3 -15.88 -10.96 1.18
N SER A 4 -16.12 -11.58 2.33
CA SER A 4 -15.96 -10.92 3.62
C SER A 4 -14.46 -10.74 3.86
N ASN A 5 -13.97 -9.50 3.72
CA ASN A 5 -12.58 -9.15 3.99
C ASN A 5 -12.40 -8.67 5.45
N ASP A 6 -13.22 -9.16 6.36
CA ASP A 6 -13.07 -8.95 7.80
C ASP A 6 -12.20 -10.06 8.45
N GLU A 7 -12.05 -10.01 9.76
CA GLU A 7 -11.21 -10.94 10.52
C GLU A 7 -11.70 -12.39 10.51
N SER A 8 -12.94 -12.64 10.05
CA SER A 8 -13.54 -13.98 9.91
C SER A 8 -13.36 -14.57 8.49
N GLY A 9 -12.74 -13.82 7.59
CA GLY A 9 -12.49 -14.26 6.21
C GLY A 9 -11.65 -15.54 6.15
N GLU A 10 -11.73 -16.23 5.01
CA GLU A 10 -10.95 -17.44 4.76
C GLU A 10 -9.45 -17.14 4.85
N LEU A 11 -8.72 -18.02 5.53
CA LEU A 11 -7.29 -17.88 5.73
C LEU A 11 -6.51 -18.64 4.65
N CYS A 12 -5.39 -18.08 4.23
CA CYS A 12 -4.46 -18.77 3.33
C CYS A 12 -3.90 -20.03 3.99
N THR A 13 -3.65 -21.06 3.17
CA THR A 13 -3.05 -22.32 3.60
C THR A 13 -1.80 -22.61 2.76
N THR A 14 -0.88 -23.43 3.29
CA THR A 14 0.30 -23.90 2.56
C THR A 14 0.56 -25.36 2.86
N ASP A 15 1.02 -26.09 1.85
CA ASP A 15 1.48 -27.47 1.99
C ASP A 15 2.96 -27.53 2.46
N ASN A 16 3.66 -26.38 2.46
CA ASN A 16 5.05 -26.28 2.91
C ASN A 16 5.19 -25.26 4.07
N PRO A 17 4.86 -25.66 5.31
CA PRO A 17 4.94 -24.77 6.48
C PRO A 17 6.38 -24.43 6.91
N GLU A 18 7.35 -25.18 6.45
CA GLU A 18 8.79 -25.08 6.75
C GLU A 18 9.57 -24.47 5.58
N ALA A 19 8.91 -23.66 4.74
CA ALA A 19 9.55 -23.07 3.56
C ALA A 19 10.76 -22.20 3.95
N ASP A 20 11.92 -22.47 3.37
CA ASP A 20 13.18 -21.75 3.60
C ASP A 20 13.17 -20.34 2.97
N THR A 21 12.29 -20.11 2.00
CA THR A 21 12.16 -18.84 1.29
C THR A 21 10.72 -18.32 1.39
N ILE A 22 10.60 -17.01 1.52
CA ILE A 22 9.31 -16.30 1.55
C ILE A 22 9.14 -15.58 0.21
N ASP A 23 8.04 -15.86 -0.47
CA ASP A 23 7.66 -15.26 -1.75
C ASP A 23 6.20 -14.76 -1.72
N GLY A 24 5.71 -14.24 -2.87
CA GLY A 24 4.35 -13.74 -2.98
C GLY A 24 3.28 -14.81 -2.82
N GLU A 25 3.60 -16.09 -3.10
CA GLU A 25 2.63 -17.19 -3.05
C GLU A 25 2.45 -17.74 -1.64
N ASN A 26 3.54 -17.86 -0.86
CA ASN A 26 3.50 -18.48 0.47
C ASN A 26 3.42 -17.47 1.63
N TYR A 27 3.71 -16.18 1.39
CA TYR A 27 3.75 -15.14 2.44
C TYR A 27 2.49 -15.13 3.33
N GLY A 28 1.31 -15.08 2.71
CA GLY A 28 0.05 -15.02 3.43
C GLY A 28 -0.17 -16.23 4.34
N ALA A 29 0.08 -17.41 3.82
CA ALA A 29 -0.08 -18.67 4.55
C ALA A 29 0.92 -18.81 5.71
N LEU A 30 2.18 -18.41 5.50
CA LEU A 30 3.20 -18.40 6.57
C LEU A 30 2.87 -17.39 7.66
N LYS A 31 2.28 -16.23 7.33
CA LYS A 31 1.77 -15.28 8.33
C LYS A 31 0.62 -15.87 9.15
N VAL A 32 -0.29 -16.61 8.51
CA VAL A 32 -1.35 -17.34 9.23
C VAL A 32 -0.77 -18.36 10.21
N LEU A 33 0.23 -19.12 9.82
CA LEU A 33 0.93 -20.05 10.72
C LEU A 33 1.58 -19.33 11.92
N CYS A 34 2.15 -18.16 11.71
CA CYS A 34 2.67 -17.33 12.82
C CYS A 34 1.56 -16.94 13.80
N GLU A 35 0.39 -16.51 13.30
CA GLU A 35 -0.77 -16.18 14.13
C GLU A 35 -1.27 -17.40 14.91
N GLN A 36 -1.43 -18.54 14.25
CA GLN A 36 -1.88 -19.79 14.87
C GLN A 36 -0.91 -20.27 15.95
N THR A 37 0.39 -20.20 15.67
CA THR A 37 1.44 -20.56 16.63
C THR A 37 1.39 -19.65 17.85
N LEU A 38 1.22 -18.34 17.66
CA LEU A 38 1.09 -17.39 18.76
C LEU A 38 -0.16 -17.70 19.59
N LEU A 39 -1.32 -17.85 18.96
CA LEU A 39 -2.58 -18.13 19.66
C LEU A 39 -2.60 -19.48 20.38
N SER A 40 -1.85 -20.47 19.91
CA SER A 40 -1.71 -21.76 20.61
C SER A 40 -0.95 -21.63 21.94
N LYS A 41 -0.09 -20.60 22.08
CA LYS A 41 0.71 -20.32 23.29
C LYS A 41 0.07 -19.23 24.15
N ILE A 42 -0.54 -18.25 23.53
CA ILE A 42 -1.16 -17.08 24.16
C ILE A 42 -2.55 -16.89 23.54
N PRO A 43 -3.59 -17.57 24.03
CA PRO A 43 -4.93 -17.56 23.44
C PRO A 43 -5.57 -16.17 23.39
N ASP A 44 -5.19 -15.26 24.27
CA ASP A 44 -5.63 -13.88 24.37
C ASP A 44 -4.65 -12.87 23.78
N ALA A 45 -3.77 -13.31 22.87
CA ALA A 45 -2.85 -12.41 22.18
C ALA A 45 -3.59 -11.33 21.37
N LEU A 46 -2.97 -10.16 21.27
CA LEU A 46 -3.37 -9.10 20.35
C LEU A 46 -2.65 -9.27 19.01
N ILE A 47 -3.40 -9.43 17.96
CA ILE A 47 -2.89 -9.56 16.59
C ILE A 47 -3.42 -8.40 15.73
N LEU A 48 -2.51 -7.67 15.10
CA LEU A 48 -2.84 -6.65 14.11
C LEU A 48 -2.47 -7.16 12.73
N ARG A 49 -3.42 -7.12 11.81
CA ARG A 49 -3.23 -7.40 10.38
C ARG A 49 -3.24 -6.08 9.61
N PRO A 50 -2.11 -5.39 9.51
CA PRO A 50 -2.05 -4.15 8.76
C PRO A 50 -2.15 -4.43 7.26
N GLY A 51 -2.73 -3.47 6.53
CA GLY A 51 -2.57 -3.37 5.10
C GLY A 51 -1.18 -2.85 4.73
N LEU A 52 -1.05 -2.17 3.60
CA LEU A 52 0.18 -1.52 3.22
C LEU A 52 0.54 -0.42 4.24
N ILE A 53 1.70 -0.56 4.88
CA ILE A 53 2.21 0.43 5.84
C ILE A 53 3.00 1.48 5.05
N VAL A 54 2.62 2.76 5.22
CA VAL A 54 3.21 3.89 4.52
C VAL A 54 3.65 4.99 5.51
N GLY A 55 4.23 6.05 5.00
CA GLY A 55 4.68 7.19 5.80
C GLY A 55 6.19 7.33 5.86
N PRO A 56 6.72 8.22 6.70
CA PRO A 56 8.16 8.34 6.90
C PRO A 56 8.78 7.00 7.27
N HIS A 57 9.98 6.74 6.72
CA HIS A 57 10.70 5.48 6.86
C HIS A 57 10.10 4.26 6.10
N ASP A 58 9.28 4.50 5.07
CA ASP A 58 8.89 3.45 4.12
C ASP A 58 10.14 2.83 3.46
N ILE A 59 10.49 1.63 3.90
CA ILE A 59 11.68 0.91 3.43
C ILE A 59 11.51 0.30 2.05
N THR A 60 10.30 0.31 1.51
CA THR A 60 9.96 -0.31 0.21
C THR A 60 9.94 0.68 -0.93
N ASP A 61 9.76 1.95 -0.64
CA ASP A 61 9.52 3.07 -1.55
C ASP A 61 8.27 2.93 -2.43
N ARG A 62 7.42 1.91 -2.26
CA ARG A 62 6.27 1.69 -3.14
C ARG A 62 5.24 2.81 -3.07
N PHE A 63 4.93 3.28 -1.86
CA PHE A 63 4.07 4.45 -1.70
C PHE A 63 4.86 5.74 -1.97
N THR A 64 6.03 5.86 -1.37
CA THR A 64 6.91 7.04 -1.42
C THR A 64 7.24 7.47 -2.85
N TRP A 65 7.34 6.50 -3.77
CA TRP A 65 7.63 6.76 -5.18
C TRP A 65 6.60 7.70 -5.84
N TRP A 66 5.30 7.52 -5.55
CA TRP A 66 4.24 8.30 -6.20
C TRP A 66 4.30 9.79 -5.88
N PRO A 67 4.34 10.23 -4.61
CA PRO A 67 4.52 11.63 -4.29
C PRO A 67 5.83 12.21 -4.84
N LEU A 68 6.94 11.46 -4.73
CA LEU A 68 8.23 11.91 -5.27
C LEU A 68 8.19 12.05 -6.80
N ARG A 69 7.50 11.13 -7.49
CA ARG A 69 7.38 11.18 -8.95
C ARG A 69 6.65 12.45 -9.42
N VAL A 70 5.65 12.90 -8.70
CA VAL A 70 4.99 14.19 -8.93
C VAL A 70 6.01 15.34 -8.87
N GLY A 71 6.88 15.38 -7.85
CA GLY A 71 7.92 16.40 -7.72
C GLY A 71 9.02 16.35 -8.79
N MET A 72 9.14 15.23 -9.51
CA MET A 72 10.15 15.07 -10.59
C MET A 72 9.63 15.44 -11.98
N ILE A 73 8.35 15.80 -12.10
CA ILE A 73 7.65 15.95 -13.39
C ILE A 73 8.27 17.01 -14.31
N GLU A 74 8.84 18.07 -13.76
CA GLU A 74 9.48 19.13 -14.55
C GLU A 74 10.63 18.61 -15.41
N ARG A 75 11.30 17.53 -14.98
CA ARG A 75 12.40 16.90 -15.71
C ARG A 75 11.92 16.08 -16.91
N LEU A 76 10.62 15.73 -16.97
CA LEU A 76 10.03 14.77 -17.90
C LEU A 76 8.96 15.38 -18.81
N GLN A 77 9.11 16.63 -19.23
CA GLN A 77 8.17 17.33 -20.11
C GLN A 77 6.72 17.40 -19.55
N GLY A 78 6.55 17.29 -18.23
CA GLY A 78 5.29 17.59 -17.57
C GLY A 78 4.22 16.50 -17.61
N THR A 79 4.48 15.30 -18.17
CA THR A 79 3.51 14.20 -18.21
C THR A 79 3.96 13.03 -17.34
N MET A 80 3.07 12.52 -16.50
CA MET A 80 3.25 11.36 -15.65
C MET A 80 2.29 10.25 -16.08
N MET A 81 2.79 9.01 -16.19
CA MET A 81 1.93 7.84 -16.37
C MET A 81 1.31 7.42 -15.03
N ALA A 82 0.04 7.06 -15.06
CA ALA A 82 -0.64 6.38 -13.96
C ALA A 82 -1.48 5.21 -14.48
N PRO A 83 -1.57 4.08 -13.75
CA PRO A 83 -2.32 2.91 -14.19
C PRO A 83 -3.83 3.11 -14.02
N GLY A 84 -4.62 2.47 -14.88
CA GLY A 84 -6.07 2.46 -14.80
C GLY A 84 -6.72 3.77 -15.20
N ASP A 85 -7.57 4.31 -14.34
CA ASP A 85 -8.23 5.60 -14.54
C ASP A 85 -8.35 6.42 -13.24
N ALA A 86 -8.64 7.71 -13.39
CA ALA A 86 -8.62 8.67 -12.28
C ALA A 86 -9.64 8.37 -11.17
N MET A 87 -10.73 7.68 -11.47
CA MET A 87 -11.85 7.51 -10.55
C MET A 87 -11.90 6.13 -9.91
N SER A 88 -11.40 5.09 -10.60
CA SER A 88 -11.51 3.70 -10.14
C SER A 88 -10.21 3.13 -9.59
N THR A 89 -9.06 3.74 -9.89
CA THR A 89 -7.79 3.32 -9.32
C THR A 89 -7.69 3.83 -7.89
N GLU A 90 -7.97 2.96 -6.94
CA GLU A 90 -8.00 3.26 -5.51
C GLU A 90 -7.06 2.34 -4.74
N TRP A 91 -6.36 2.87 -3.76
CA TRP A 91 -5.49 2.10 -2.88
C TRP A 91 -5.87 2.26 -1.42
N GLU A 92 -5.68 1.20 -0.65
CA GLU A 92 -5.74 1.22 0.81
C GLU A 92 -4.33 1.15 1.39
N PHE A 93 -4.09 1.97 2.39
CA PHE A 93 -2.85 1.95 3.17
C PHE A 93 -3.09 2.51 4.57
N ILE A 94 -2.15 2.27 5.45
CA ILE A 94 -2.15 2.85 6.80
C ILE A 94 -0.83 3.57 7.07
N ASP A 95 -0.92 4.79 7.59
CA ASP A 95 0.27 5.48 8.09
C ASP A 95 0.85 4.71 9.29
N VAL A 96 2.15 4.51 9.28
CA VAL A 96 2.86 3.77 10.33
C VAL A 96 2.60 4.32 11.73
N ARG A 97 2.38 5.63 11.83
CA ARG A 97 2.10 6.32 13.11
C ARG A 97 0.68 6.03 13.59
N ASP A 98 -0.30 5.95 12.69
CA ASP A 98 -1.68 5.57 13.05
C ASP A 98 -1.76 4.11 13.50
N LEU A 99 -0.98 3.24 12.83
CA LEU A 99 -0.83 1.85 13.25
C LEU A 99 -0.21 1.75 14.65
N ALA A 100 0.85 2.52 14.91
CA ALA A 100 1.53 2.53 16.20
C ALA A 100 0.61 3.08 17.31
N ASP A 101 -0.07 4.21 17.06
CA ASP A 101 -1.00 4.82 18.01
C ASP A 101 -2.16 3.86 18.34
N PHE A 102 -2.69 3.16 17.34
CA PHE A 102 -3.74 2.17 17.55
C PHE A 102 -3.25 0.95 18.34
N ALA A 103 -2.04 0.46 18.04
CA ALA A 103 -1.45 -0.64 18.81
C ALA A 103 -1.29 -0.26 20.29
N LEU A 104 -0.76 0.93 20.57
CA LEU A 104 -0.62 1.46 21.95
C LEU A 104 -1.98 1.63 22.63
N LEU A 105 -2.99 2.14 21.91
CA LEU A 105 -4.35 2.28 22.43
C LEU A 105 -4.92 0.93 22.88
N LEU A 106 -4.78 -0.12 22.06
CA LEU A 106 -5.30 -1.45 22.36
C LEU A 106 -4.54 -2.10 23.53
N LEU A 107 -3.21 -1.96 23.58
CA LEU A 107 -2.39 -2.43 24.68
C LEU A 107 -2.77 -1.74 26.01
N ASN A 108 -2.93 -0.43 26.02
CA ASN A 108 -3.36 0.33 27.21
C ASN A 108 -4.76 -0.07 27.70
N LYS A 109 -5.65 -0.43 26.75
CA LYS A 109 -7.01 -0.92 27.05
C LYS A 109 -7.03 -2.43 27.35
N LYS A 110 -5.89 -3.10 27.38
CA LYS A 110 -5.75 -4.57 27.57
C LYS A 110 -6.68 -5.35 26.63
N LYS A 111 -6.75 -4.91 25.36
CA LYS A 111 -7.53 -5.61 24.34
C LYS A 111 -6.74 -6.78 23.77
N SER A 112 -7.48 -7.83 23.39
CA SER A 112 -6.95 -9.02 22.73
C SER A 112 -7.74 -9.32 21.45
N GLY A 113 -7.30 -10.34 20.71
CA GLY A 113 -7.93 -10.80 19.48
C GLY A 113 -7.31 -10.17 18.23
N ILE A 114 -7.90 -10.48 17.09
CA ILE A 114 -7.39 -10.11 15.77
C ILE A 114 -8.10 -8.84 15.29
N TYR A 115 -7.36 -7.91 14.71
CA TYR A 115 -7.87 -6.68 14.13
C TYR A 115 -7.25 -6.44 12.75
N ASN A 116 -8.07 -6.30 11.71
CA ASN A 116 -7.63 -5.73 10.45
C ASN A 116 -7.43 -4.24 10.62
N VAL A 117 -6.25 -3.73 10.21
CA VAL A 117 -5.87 -2.34 10.45
C VAL A 117 -5.43 -1.70 9.13
N ASN A 118 -6.31 -0.88 8.56
CA ASN A 118 -6.04 -0.18 7.30
C ASN A 118 -6.76 1.17 7.29
N GLY A 119 -6.34 2.06 6.39
CA GLY A 119 -7.03 3.32 6.12
C GLY A 119 -8.26 3.12 5.21
N GLU A 120 -8.83 4.23 4.78
CA GLU A 120 -9.84 4.24 3.73
C GLU A 120 -9.20 4.00 2.37
N ARG A 121 -10.02 3.58 1.39
CA ARG A 121 -9.60 3.59 -0.02
C ARG A 121 -9.46 5.02 -0.49
N ILE A 122 -8.31 5.32 -1.05
CA ILE A 122 -7.97 6.65 -1.58
C ILE A 122 -7.75 6.53 -3.08
N PRO A 123 -8.49 7.30 -3.90
CA PRO A 123 -8.21 7.38 -5.33
C PRO A 123 -6.78 7.86 -5.59
N LEU A 124 -6.08 7.25 -6.54
CA LEU A 124 -4.71 7.65 -6.89
C LEU A 124 -4.65 9.12 -7.29
N VAL A 125 -5.69 9.63 -7.94
CA VAL A 125 -5.78 11.06 -8.29
C VAL A 125 -5.73 11.98 -7.06
N GLU A 126 -6.24 11.57 -5.91
CA GLU A 126 -6.17 12.37 -4.69
C GLU A 126 -4.73 12.39 -4.10
N ILE A 127 -4.01 11.26 -4.21
CA ILE A 127 -2.59 11.18 -3.82
C ILE A 127 -1.77 12.13 -4.71
N ILE A 128 -2.03 12.14 -6.02
CA ILE A 128 -1.36 13.03 -6.97
C ILE A 128 -1.67 14.49 -6.65
N LYS A 129 -2.94 14.85 -6.46
CA LYS A 129 -3.34 16.24 -6.14
C LYS A 129 -2.73 16.76 -4.84
N GLU A 130 -2.68 15.92 -3.80
CA GLU A 130 -2.09 16.33 -2.53
C GLU A 130 -0.56 16.50 -2.68
N SER A 131 0.09 15.68 -3.53
CA SER A 131 1.50 15.84 -3.86
C SER A 131 1.76 17.11 -4.69
N GLU A 132 0.88 17.44 -5.64
CA GLU A 132 0.91 18.71 -6.39
C GLU A 132 0.79 19.91 -5.44
N SER A 133 -0.06 19.82 -4.43
CA SER A 133 -0.21 20.85 -3.40
C SER A 133 1.09 21.08 -2.62
N TYR A 134 1.82 20.01 -2.30
CA TYR A 134 3.11 20.09 -1.62
C TYR A 134 4.17 20.81 -2.48
N PHE A 135 4.27 20.44 -3.75
CA PHE A 135 5.27 21.03 -4.68
C PHE A 135 4.82 22.34 -5.32
N ASN A 136 3.58 22.77 -5.10
CA ASN A 136 2.98 23.98 -5.68
C ASN A 136 3.04 24.01 -7.22
N HIS A 137 2.75 22.89 -7.86
CA HIS A 137 2.60 22.77 -9.32
C HIS A 137 1.52 21.78 -9.71
N SER A 138 1.14 21.74 -10.98
CA SER A 138 0.20 20.77 -11.53
C SER A 138 0.91 19.75 -12.43
N THR A 139 0.36 18.53 -12.48
CA THR A 139 0.90 17.40 -13.23
C THR A 139 -0.09 16.97 -14.30
N LYS A 140 0.35 16.85 -15.54
CA LYS A 140 -0.44 16.20 -16.56
C LYS A 140 -0.35 14.68 -16.37
N VAL A 141 -1.47 14.03 -16.07
CA VAL A 141 -1.51 12.57 -15.88
C VAL A 141 -2.04 11.91 -17.14
N GLN A 142 -1.31 10.94 -17.67
CA GLN A 142 -1.78 10.01 -18.67
C GLN A 142 -2.16 8.69 -18.01
N TRP A 143 -3.44 8.43 -17.95
CA TRP A 143 -3.98 7.18 -17.45
C TRP A 143 -3.86 6.09 -18.49
N THR A 144 -3.24 4.96 -18.13
CA THR A 144 -2.96 3.85 -19.04
C THR A 144 -3.64 2.59 -18.52
N GLN A 145 -4.48 2.00 -19.36
CA GLN A 145 -5.28 0.82 -19.00
C GLN A 145 -4.41 -0.42 -18.80
N ASP A 146 -4.91 -1.37 -18.01
CA ASP A 146 -4.22 -2.59 -17.64
C ASP A 146 -3.76 -3.43 -18.84
N ASP A 147 -4.60 -3.57 -19.85
CA ASP A 147 -4.31 -4.33 -21.07
C ASP A 147 -3.13 -3.73 -21.84
N VAL A 148 -3.04 -2.40 -21.89
CA VAL A 148 -1.92 -1.69 -22.52
C VAL A 148 -0.65 -1.92 -21.72
N LEU A 149 -0.69 -1.75 -20.38
CA LEU A 149 0.46 -1.97 -19.52
C LEU A 149 0.97 -3.41 -19.60
N LEU A 150 0.06 -4.39 -19.56
CA LEU A 150 0.40 -5.81 -19.67
C LEU A 150 1.00 -6.14 -21.04
N SER A 151 0.48 -5.56 -22.14
CA SER A 151 1.04 -5.74 -23.47
C SER A 151 2.47 -5.24 -23.61
N LYS A 152 2.86 -4.29 -22.75
CA LYS A 152 4.23 -3.74 -22.64
C LYS A 152 5.08 -4.44 -21.58
N ASN A 153 4.63 -5.61 -21.08
CA ASN A 153 5.29 -6.40 -20.05
C ASN A 153 5.57 -5.62 -18.75
N ALA A 154 4.69 -4.68 -18.40
CA ALA A 154 4.79 -3.95 -17.14
C ALA A 154 4.69 -4.91 -15.96
N GLN A 155 5.56 -4.74 -14.97
CA GLN A 155 5.58 -5.59 -13.79
C GLN A 155 4.76 -4.93 -12.66
N PRO A 156 3.72 -5.63 -12.15
CA PRO A 156 2.94 -5.14 -11.02
C PRO A 156 3.78 -4.97 -9.75
N TRP A 157 3.26 -4.20 -8.82
CA TRP A 157 3.70 -4.08 -7.45
C TRP A 157 5.04 -3.36 -7.22
N ASN A 158 6.07 -3.59 -8.02
CA ASN A 158 7.39 -2.98 -7.85
C ASN A 158 7.75 -2.01 -8.99
N GLU A 159 7.59 -2.41 -10.26
CA GLU A 159 7.87 -1.52 -11.39
C GLU A 159 6.79 -0.45 -11.48
N ILE A 160 5.52 -0.82 -11.46
CA ILE A 160 4.42 0.12 -11.24
C ILE A 160 3.98 -0.07 -9.79
N PRO A 161 4.47 0.79 -8.88
CA PRO A 161 4.24 0.55 -7.46
C PRO A 161 2.76 0.53 -7.10
N LEU A 162 2.35 -0.45 -6.29
CA LEU A 162 0.99 -0.66 -5.80
C LEU A 162 -0.05 -1.02 -6.87
N TRP A 163 0.29 -1.02 -8.14
CA TRP A 163 -0.60 -1.46 -9.19
C TRP A 163 -0.78 -2.98 -9.16
N ILE A 164 -2.04 -3.39 -9.19
CA ILE A 164 -2.48 -4.78 -9.31
C ILE A 164 -3.48 -4.80 -10.47
N PRO A 165 -3.18 -5.50 -11.59
CA PRO A 165 -4.09 -5.58 -12.72
C PRO A 165 -5.42 -6.24 -12.31
N GLU A 166 -6.54 -5.80 -12.89
CA GLU A 166 -7.86 -6.42 -12.63
C GLU A 166 -7.93 -7.89 -13.03
N SER A 167 -7.08 -8.32 -13.99
CA SER A 167 -6.94 -9.72 -14.39
C SER A 167 -6.38 -10.62 -13.30
N GLU A 168 -5.69 -10.04 -12.29
CA GLU A 168 -5.15 -10.79 -11.16
C GLU A 168 -6.26 -11.13 -10.16
N SER A 169 -6.99 -12.19 -10.46
CA SER A 169 -8.19 -12.57 -9.71
C SER A 169 -7.92 -12.98 -8.27
N SER A 170 -6.72 -13.47 -7.96
CA SER A 170 -6.30 -13.86 -6.61
C SER A 170 -6.17 -12.68 -5.66
N LEU A 171 -5.95 -11.46 -6.18
CA LEU A 171 -5.75 -10.24 -5.43
C LEU A 171 -6.94 -9.26 -5.45
N LYS A 172 -8.10 -9.66 -5.99
CA LYS A 172 -9.29 -8.79 -6.09
C LYS A 172 -9.77 -8.16 -4.78
N GLY A 173 -9.41 -8.73 -3.64
CA GLY A 173 -9.74 -8.21 -2.31
C GLY A 173 -8.66 -7.36 -1.66
N PHE A 174 -7.50 -7.20 -2.30
CA PHE A 174 -6.31 -6.64 -1.67
C PHE A 174 -6.52 -5.22 -1.12
N HIS A 175 -7.22 -4.36 -1.86
CA HIS A 175 -7.56 -3.00 -1.45
C HIS A 175 -9.02 -2.86 -0.99
N ARG A 176 -9.56 -3.86 -0.28
CA ARG A 176 -10.95 -3.88 0.20
C ARG A 176 -11.08 -4.48 1.59
N THR A 177 -10.19 -4.09 2.48
CA THR A 177 -10.15 -4.60 3.85
C THR A 177 -11.30 -4.04 4.68
N ASN A 178 -12.03 -4.89 5.39
CA ASN A 178 -13.02 -4.42 6.36
C ASN A 178 -12.34 -4.11 7.69
N THR A 179 -12.32 -2.85 8.07
CA THR A 179 -11.71 -2.32 9.29
C THR A 179 -12.73 -1.87 10.35
N THR A 180 -14.00 -2.27 10.20
CA THR A 180 -15.09 -1.85 11.11
C THR A 180 -14.77 -2.16 12.57
N LYS A 181 -14.17 -3.32 12.85
CA LYS A 181 -13.76 -3.71 14.20
C LYS A 181 -12.70 -2.79 14.77
N ALA A 182 -11.68 -2.46 13.99
CA ALA A 182 -10.61 -1.54 14.40
C ALA A 182 -11.16 -0.13 14.65
N LYS A 183 -12.00 0.39 13.75
CA LYS A 183 -12.67 1.70 13.92
C LYS A 183 -13.53 1.73 15.18
N SER A 184 -14.31 0.68 15.45
CA SER A 184 -15.12 0.56 16.67
C SER A 184 -14.27 0.48 17.94
N ALA A 185 -13.03 -0.02 17.84
CA ALA A 185 -12.07 -0.08 18.94
C ALA A 185 -11.30 1.24 19.16
N GLY A 186 -11.42 2.18 18.22
CA GLY A 186 -10.82 3.52 18.31
C GLY A 186 -9.67 3.79 17.35
N LEU A 187 -9.59 3.05 16.24
CA LEU A 187 -8.67 3.40 15.15
C LEU A 187 -9.03 4.78 14.60
N ILE A 188 -8.04 5.66 14.54
CA ILE A 188 -8.13 6.99 13.95
C ILE A 188 -7.13 7.06 12.82
N ILE A 189 -7.55 7.55 11.66
CA ILE A 189 -6.72 7.73 10.48
C ILE A 189 -6.45 9.22 10.31
N ARG A 190 -5.19 9.59 10.17
CA ARG A 190 -4.79 10.97 9.93
C ARG A 190 -5.21 11.46 8.54
N PRO A 191 -5.34 12.79 8.34
CA PRO A 191 -5.57 13.34 7.01
C PRO A 191 -4.48 12.90 6.01
N LEU A 192 -4.88 12.56 4.77
CA LEU A 192 -3.99 12.17 3.67
C LEU A 192 -2.82 13.14 3.50
N LYS A 193 -3.11 14.43 3.60
CA LYS A 193 -2.12 15.51 3.56
C LYS A 193 -0.94 15.25 4.48
N ASN A 194 -1.19 14.89 5.74
CA ASN A 194 -0.12 14.69 6.72
C ASN A 194 0.76 13.50 6.35
N THR A 195 0.15 12.41 5.88
CA THR A 195 0.91 11.23 5.42
C THR A 195 1.79 11.57 4.22
N ILE A 196 1.24 12.28 3.22
CA ILE A 196 2.00 12.63 2.01
C ILE A 196 3.11 13.63 2.32
N HIS A 197 2.78 14.72 3.02
CA HIS A 197 3.74 15.80 3.29
C HIS A 197 4.91 15.29 4.15
N ASP A 198 4.62 14.60 5.24
CA ASP A 198 5.67 14.08 6.13
C ASP A 198 6.51 12.97 5.45
N THR A 199 5.89 12.19 4.54
CA THR A 199 6.64 11.21 3.72
C THR A 199 7.58 11.92 2.76
N LEU A 200 7.12 13.00 2.12
CA LEU A 200 7.95 13.80 1.21
C LEU A 200 9.09 14.50 1.96
N ASP A 201 8.81 15.15 3.10
CA ASP A 201 9.83 15.79 3.94
C ASP A 201 10.95 14.79 4.27
N TRP A 202 10.58 13.60 4.77
CA TRP A 202 11.54 12.55 5.06
C TRP A 202 12.28 12.05 3.80
N ALA A 203 11.56 11.86 2.70
CA ALA A 203 12.14 11.30 1.48
C ALA A 203 13.11 12.27 0.80
N LEU A 204 12.83 13.56 0.82
CA LEU A 204 13.67 14.61 0.25
C LEU A 204 14.92 14.90 1.10
N ASP A 205 14.89 14.60 2.40
CA ASP A 205 16.05 14.70 3.29
C ASP A 205 17.04 13.53 3.13
N ARG A 206 16.70 12.50 2.36
CA ARG A 206 17.61 11.38 2.07
C ARG A 206 18.80 11.83 1.21
N PRO A 207 19.96 11.18 1.35
CA PRO A 207 21.13 11.48 0.50
C PRO A 207 20.77 11.43 -0.99
N SER A 208 21.31 12.35 -1.79
CA SER A 208 21.10 12.39 -3.25
C SER A 208 21.58 11.12 -3.98
N THR A 209 22.39 10.31 -3.32
CA THR A 209 22.84 9.00 -3.81
C THR A 209 21.85 7.86 -3.55
N TYR A 210 20.78 8.14 -2.78
CA TYR A 210 19.76 7.12 -2.51
C TYR A 210 19.03 6.72 -3.79
N LYS A 211 18.90 5.42 -4.01
CA LYS A 211 18.16 4.86 -5.15
C LYS A 211 16.86 4.27 -4.64
N LEU A 212 15.76 4.73 -5.21
CA LEU A 212 14.44 4.16 -4.92
C LEU A 212 14.42 2.67 -5.27
N LYS A 213 13.75 1.88 -4.43
CA LYS A 213 13.64 0.43 -4.57
C LYS A 213 12.43 -0.01 -5.41
N ALA A 214 11.53 0.91 -5.68
CA ALA A 214 10.33 0.70 -6.48
C ALA A 214 10.17 1.85 -7.49
N GLY A 215 9.36 1.62 -8.52
CA GLY A 215 9.07 2.59 -9.55
C GLY A 215 9.74 2.29 -10.88
N TYR A 216 9.34 3.01 -11.89
CA TYR A 216 9.87 2.90 -13.25
C TYR A 216 10.78 4.07 -13.59
N SER A 217 11.69 3.84 -14.55
CA SER A 217 12.57 4.88 -15.11
C SER A 217 11.82 5.78 -16.08
N GLU A 218 12.39 6.97 -16.39
CA GLU A 218 11.88 7.88 -17.42
C GLU A 218 11.72 7.19 -18.78
N GLN A 219 12.71 6.38 -19.17
CA GLN A 219 12.66 5.61 -20.41
C GLN A 219 11.48 4.63 -20.41
N ARG A 220 11.25 3.96 -19.29
CA ARG A 220 10.17 2.99 -19.15
C ARG A 220 8.80 3.68 -19.14
N GLU A 221 8.72 4.85 -18.52
CA GLU A 221 7.50 5.66 -18.56
C GLU A 221 7.14 6.10 -19.97
N TYR A 222 8.13 6.55 -20.74
CA TYR A 222 7.91 6.87 -22.15
C TYR A 222 7.35 5.70 -22.94
N GLU A 223 7.86 4.49 -22.71
CA GLU A 223 7.32 3.27 -23.32
C GLU A 223 5.87 3.00 -22.92
N PHE A 224 5.47 3.31 -21.68
CA PHE A 224 4.10 3.11 -21.22
C PHE A 224 3.11 4.08 -21.85
N ILE A 225 3.52 5.28 -22.21
CA ILE A 225 2.63 6.33 -22.73
C ILE A 225 2.64 6.45 -24.27
N THR A 226 3.56 5.79 -24.99
CA THR A 226 3.65 5.76 -26.45
C THR A 226 3.17 4.45 -27.03
#